data_00da3f78b86a945d8b172efeae58a8d5
#
_entry.id   00da3f78b86a945d8b172efeae58a8d5
#
_cell.length_a   1.000
_cell.length_b   1.000
_cell.length_c   1.000
_cell.angle_alpha   90.00
_cell.angle_beta   90.00
_cell.angle_gamma   90.00
#
_symmetry.space_group_name_H-M   'P 1'
#
loop_
_entity.id
_entity.type
_entity.pdbx_description
1 polymer ?
#
loop_
_entity_poly.entity_id
_entity_poly.type
_entity_poly.pdbx_seq_one_letter_code
_entity_poly.pdbx_strand_id
1 'polypeptide(L)'
;MVNNMVARQVDGLIVASSMLNDADYQKLSEQLPVVLFDRHMNDSSLPLVLTDSITPTATLVADIARQHPDEFYFLGGQPRLSPTRDRLEGFKQGLRDAGVELRPEWIIHGNYHPSSGYEMFAELCARLGRPPKALFTAACGLLEGVLRYMGQHNLLQSDMRLASFDDHYLYDSLTIPVDTVRQDNRQLAWHCFDLIGKLIEGETPEPIQRKLDATLQRRYKARE
;
A
#
# COMPACT_ATOMS: atom_id res chain seq x y z
N MET A 1 1.41 -7.92 -22.27
CA MET A 1 0.37 -6.84 -22.17
C MET A 1 0.92 -5.52 -22.69
N VAL A 2 2.01 -4.96 -22.18
CA VAL A 2 2.60 -3.68 -22.62
C VAL A 2 2.98 -3.70 -24.10
N ASN A 3 3.68 -4.74 -24.60
CA ASN A 3 4.02 -4.88 -26.03
C ASN A 3 2.80 -4.87 -26.95
N ASN A 4 1.64 -5.36 -26.48
CA ASN A 4 0.39 -5.30 -27.26
C ASN A 4 -0.19 -3.88 -27.33
N MET A 5 0.06 -3.02 -26.34
CA MET A 5 -0.36 -1.62 -26.36
C MET A 5 0.51 -0.80 -27.29
N VAL A 6 1.83 -1.00 -27.26
CA VAL A 6 2.76 -0.38 -28.21
C VAL A 6 2.40 -0.77 -29.65
N ALA A 7 2.11 -2.05 -29.89
CA ALA A 7 1.68 -2.55 -31.21
C ALA A 7 0.33 -1.95 -31.69
N ARG A 8 -0.50 -1.44 -30.77
CA ARG A 8 -1.77 -0.74 -31.07
C ARG A 8 -1.60 0.76 -31.30
N GLN A 9 -0.37 1.26 -31.30
CA GLN A 9 -0.05 2.68 -31.56
C GLN A 9 -0.77 3.64 -30.60
N VAL A 10 -0.77 3.33 -29.29
CA VAL A 10 -1.25 4.28 -28.29
C VAL A 10 -0.29 5.45 -28.16
N ASP A 11 -0.80 6.65 -27.87
CA ASP A 11 -0.02 7.88 -27.81
C ASP A 11 0.83 7.99 -26.54
N GLY A 12 0.47 7.26 -25.48
CA GLY A 12 1.19 7.24 -24.21
C GLY A 12 0.65 6.18 -23.24
N LEU A 13 1.37 5.92 -22.15
CA LEU A 13 1.01 4.92 -21.16
C LEU A 13 1.13 5.48 -19.72
N ILE A 14 0.07 5.28 -18.93
CA ILE A 14 0.14 5.38 -17.47
C ILE A 14 0.28 3.95 -16.93
N VAL A 15 1.38 3.67 -16.23
CA VAL A 15 1.72 2.31 -15.80
C VAL A 15 1.72 2.23 -14.27
N ALA A 16 0.70 1.56 -13.73
CA ALA A 16 0.65 1.16 -12.33
C ALA A 16 1.61 0.00 -12.05
N SER A 17 1.93 -0.23 -10.79
CA SER A 17 2.84 -1.29 -10.33
C SER A 17 2.72 -2.59 -11.14
N SER A 18 3.73 -2.91 -11.94
CA SER A 18 3.76 -4.06 -12.84
C SER A 18 4.95 -4.95 -12.55
N MET A 19 5.00 -6.10 -13.25
CA MET A 19 6.10 -7.06 -13.16
C MET A 19 7.35 -6.65 -13.95
N LEU A 20 7.30 -5.53 -14.69
CA LEU A 20 8.44 -5.02 -15.45
C LEU A 20 9.56 -4.56 -14.51
N ASN A 21 10.79 -4.72 -14.92
CA ASN A 21 11.96 -4.18 -14.22
C ASN A 21 12.28 -2.76 -14.70
N ASP A 22 13.21 -2.10 -14.04
CA ASP A 22 13.56 -0.71 -14.32
C ASP A 22 14.09 -0.50 -15.75
N ALA A 23 14.86 -1.46 -16.29
CA ALA A 23 15.38 -1.41 -17.66
C ALA A 23 14.26 -1.54 -18.72
N ASP A 24 13.20 -2.30 -18.42
CA ASP A 24 12.05 -2.44 -19.32
C ASP A 24 11.26 -1.11 -19.41
N TYR A 25 11.11 -0.38 -18.30
CA TYR A 25 10.47 0.94 -18.31
C TYR A 25 11.30 1.96 -19.07
N GLN A 26 12.62 1.95 -18.91
CA GLN A 26 13.52 2.83 -19.64
C GLN A 26 13.36 2.64 -21.15
N LYS A 27 13.45 1.39 -21.62
CA LYS A 27 13.24 1.03 -23.04
C LYS A 27 11.84 1.44 -23.56
N LEU A 28 10.82 1.33 -22.71
CA LEU A 28 9.46 1.71 -23.06
C LEU A 28 9.36 3.22 -23.25
N SER A 29 9.97 4.00 -22.38
CA SER A 29 9.97 5.47 -22.43
C SER A 29 10.72 6.05 -23.64
N GLU A 30 11.64 5.26 -24.24
CA GLU A 30 12.30 5.63 -25.50
C GLU A 30 11.37 5.53 -26.74
N GLN A 31 10.25 4.79 -26.60
CA GLN A 31 9.32 4.54 -27.71
C GLN A 31 8.07 5.41 -27.66
N LEU A 32 7.60 5.79 -26.47
CA LEU A 32 6.41 6.59 -26.27
C LEU A 32 6.41 7.25 -24.87
N PRO A 33 5.60 8.29 -24.67
CA PRO A 33 5.38 8.89 -23.36
C PRO A 33 4.93 7.86 -22.30
N VAL A 34 5.61 7.84 -21.16
CA VAL A 34 5.29 6.94 -20.03
C VAL A 34 5.23 7.73 -18.74
N VAL A 35 4.15 7.54 -17.96
CA VAL A 35 4.02 8.04 -16.58
C VAL A 35 3.90 6.85 -15.65
N LEU A 36 4.75 6.79 -14.63
CA LEU A 36 4.66 5.78 -13.58
C LEU A 36 3.66 6.22 -12.51
N PHE A 37 2.83 5.27 -12.07
CA PHE A 37 1.82 5.47 -11.04
C PHE A 37 2.08 4.57 -9.84
N ASP A 38 2.12 5.17 -8.63
CA ASP A 38 2.32 4.48 -7.35
C ASP A 38 3.51 3.50 -7.35
N ARG A 39 4.55 3.85 -8.10
CA ARG A 39 5.79 3.07 -8.18
C ARG A 39 6.96 3.97 -8.50
N HIS A 40 8.01 3.92 -7.70
CA HIS A 40 9.28 4.55 -8.03
C HIS A 40 10.34 3.52 -8.39
N MET A 41 11.28 3.95 -9.21
CA MET A 41 12.48 3.23 -9.59
C MET A 41 13.69 3.90 -8.93
N ASN A 42 14.73 3.13 -8.68
CA ASN A 42 15.99 3.68 -8.21
C ASN A 42 16.62 4.50 -9.35
N ASP A 43 17.04 5.74 -9.05
CA ASP A 43 17.75 6.63 -9.98
C ASP A 43 17.06 6.92 -11.33
N SER A 44 15.74 6.91 -11.36
CA SER A 44 14.98 7.20 -12.58
C SER A 44 14.55 8.65 -12.67
N SER A 45 14.73 9.24 -13.87
CA SER A 45 14.17 10.54 -14.26
C SER A 45 12.80 10.44 -14.91
N LEU A 46 12.16 9.27 -14.92
CA LEU A 46 10.86 9.09 -15.54
C LEU A 46 9.76 9.87 -14.83
N PRO A 47 8.75 10.36 -15.57
CA PRO A 47 7.56 10.96 -15.00
C PRO A 47 6.86 10.03 -14.03
N LEU A 48 6.53 10.54 -12.84
CA LEU A 48 6.07 9.73 -11.73
C LEU A 48 5.03 10.49 -10.91
N VAL A 49 3.95 9.80 -10.56
CA VAL A 49 2.99 10.25 -9.55
C VAL A 49 2.87 9.17 -8.47
N LEU A 50 3.12 9.53 -7.23
CA LEU A 50 3.05 8.62 -6.09
C LEU A 50 2.49 9.30 -4.85
N THR A 51 2.09 8.50 -3.87
CA THR A 51 1.71 8.95 -2.54
C THR A 51 2.89 8.81 -1.55
N ASP A 52 3.01 9.74 -0.61
CA ASP A 52 3.83 9.50 0.57
C ASP A 52 3.23 8.35 1.38
N SER A 53 3.87 7.19 1.27
CA SER A 53 3.43 5.99 1.98
C SER A 53 4.16 5.80 3.31
N ILE A 54 5.30 6.48 3.52
CA ILE A 54 6.15 6.27 4.70
C ILE A 54 5.61 7.04 5.91
N THR A 55 5.51 8.36 5.78
CA THR A 55 5.18 9.25 6.91
C THR A 55 3.81 8.94 7.55
N PRO A 56 2.70 8.84 6.78
CA PRO A 56 1.39 8.55 7.39
C PRO A 56 1.31 7.12 7.94
N THR A 57 1.97 6.14 7.29
CA THR A 57 2.05 4.79 7.84
C THR A 57 2.81 4.79 9.17
N ALA A 58 3.95 5.48 9.26
CA ALA A 58 4.71 5.59 10.49
C ALA A 58 3.88 6.20 11.63
N THR A 59 3.16 7.28 11.34
CA THR A 59 2.29 7.94 12.32
C THR A 59 1.20 6.99 12.84
N LEU A 60 0.50 6.29 11.93
CA LEU A 60 -0.56 5.35 12.32
C LEU A 60 -0.02 4.16 13.10
N VAL A 61 1.09 3.60 12.66
CA VAL A 61 1.74 2.46 13.32
C VAL A 61 2.27 2.84 14.71
N ALA A 62 2.87 4.02 14.88
CA ALA A 62 3.36 4.47 16.17
C ALA A 62 2.23 4.57 17.20
N ASP A 63 1.05 5.06 16.81
CA ASP A 63 -0.09 5.17 17.70
C ASP A 63 -0.62 3.80 18.15
N ILE A 64 -0.63 2.82 17.25
CA ILE A 64 -1.06 1.45 17.55
C ILE A 64 0.01 0.71 18.38
N ALA A 65 1.28 0.85 18.02
CA ALA A 65 2.37 0.18 18.69
C ALA A 65 2.52 0.59 20.17
N ARG A 66 2.24 1.86 20.51
CA ARG A 66 2.21 2.30 21.93
C ARG A 66 1.18 1.56 22.76
N GLN A 67 0.07 1.09 22.14
CA GLN A 67 -0.99 0.34 22.80
C GLN A 67 -0.72 -1.18 22.79
N HIS A 68 0.02 -1.67 21.79
CA HIS A 68 0.32 -3.09 21.58
C HIS A 68 1.82 -3.32 21.33
N PRO A 69 2.70 -2.99 22.30
CA PRO A 69 4.15 -3.05 22.10
C PRO A 69 4.70 -4.48 21.95
N ASP A 70 3.93 -5.47 22.38
CA ASP A 70 4.38 -6.87 22.43
C ASP A 70 4.09 -7.64 21.15
N GLU A 71 3.12 -7.17 20.33
CA GLU A 71 2.62 -7.96 19.21
C GLU A 71 1.94 -7.07 18.16
N PHE A 72 2.64 -6.83 17.04
CA PHE A 72 2.10 -6.07 15.93
C PHE A 72 2.63 -6.61 14.60
N TYR A 73 1.77 -7.25 13.82
CA TYR A 73 2.14 -7.88 12.56
C TYR A 73 1.91 -6.97 11.36
N PHE A 74 2.77 -7.14 10.35
CA PHE A 74 2.67 -6.53 9.03
C PHE A 74 2.43 -7.61 7.98
N LEU A 75 1.32 -7.50 7.23
CA LEU A 75 1.10 -8.30 6.03
C LEU A 75 1.38 -7.45 4.79
N GLY A 76 2.40 -7.79 4.05
CA GLY A 76 2.85 -7.08 2.86
C GLY A 76 2.76 -7.88 1.58
N GLY A 77 2.87 -7.17 0.46
CA GLY A 77 3.02 -7.78 -0.85
C GLY A 77 4.47 -8.20 -1.14
N GLN A 78 4.79 -8.32 -2.41
CA GLN A 78 6.12 -8.75 -2.86
C GLN A 78 7.19 -7.71 -2.51
N PRO A 79 8.30 -8.09 -1.84
CA PRO A 79 9.34 -7.15 -1.36
C PRO A 79 10.03 -6.35 -2.47
N ARG A 80 10.05 -6.88 -3.71
CA ARG A 80 10.64 -6.19 -4.86
C ARG A 80 9.88 -4.95 -5.32
N LEU A 81 8.61 -4.80 -4.95
CA LEU A 81 7.77 -3.66 -5.33
C LEU A 81 8.03 -2.48 -4.41
N SER A 82 8.23 -1.29 -4.97
CA SER A 82 8.46 -0.08 -4.19
C SER A 82 7.33 0.23 -3.21
N PRO A 83 6.02 0.09 -3.54
CA PRO A 83 4.97 0.28 -2.55
C PRO A 83 5.09 -0.63 -1.33
N THR A 84 5.55 -1.89 -1.52
CA THR A 84 5.77 -2.80 -0.39
C THR A 84 6.92 -2.31 0.49
N ARG A 85 8.03 -1.87 -0.11
CA ARG A 85 9.19 -1.37 0.63
C ARG A 85 8.86 -0.10 1.42
N ASP A 86 8.15 0.84 0.80
CA ASP A 86 7.81 2.12 1.42
C ASP A 86 6.85 1.93 2.60
N ARG A 87 5.80 1.12 2.42
CA ARG A 87 4.82 0.81 3.48
C ARG A 87 5.46 0.02 4.62
N LEU A 88 6.38 -0.89 4.32
CA LEU A 88 7.18 -1.60 5.32
C LEU A 88 8.15 -0.65 6.06
N GLU A 89 8.78 0.28 5.34
CA GLU A 89 9.65 1.27 5.99
C GLU A 89 8.84 2.17 6.91
N GLY A 90 7.66 2.62 6.50
CA GLY A 90 6.71 3.33 7.36
C GLY A 90 6.34 2.51 8.61
N PHE A 91 6.06 1.22 8.45
CA PHE A 91 5.79 0.32 9.57
C PHE A 91 6.98 0.25 10.55
N LYS A 92 8.18 0.03 10.03
CA LYS A 92 9.41 -0.01 10.83
C LYS A 92 9.68 1.33 11.56
N GLN A 93 9.49 2.45 10.85
CA GLN A 93 9.65 3.77 11.44
C GLN A 93 8.66 4.00 12.57
N GLY A 94 7.39 3.65 12.37
CA GLY A 94 6.36 3.78 13.40
C GLY A 94 6.65 2.95 14.66
N LEU A 95 7.20 1.75 14.52
CA LEU A 95 7.66 0.96 15.67
C LEU A 95 8.82 1.67 16.40
N ARG A 96 9.82 2.19 15.66
CA ARG A 96 10.93 2.97 16.26
C ARG A 96 10.41 4.20 17.02
N ASP A 97 9.48 4.95 16.44
CA ASP A 97 8.87 6.16 17.02
C ASP A 97 8.04 5.85 18.29
N ALA A 98 7.56 4.62 18.40
CA ALA A 98 6.89 4.11 19.60
C ALA A 98 7.84 3.50 20.64
N GLY A 99 9.14 3.38 20.35
CA GLY A 99 10.10 2.69 21.20
C GLY A 99 9.93 1.16 21.22
N VAL A 100 9.31 0.59 20.19
CA VAL A 100 9.03 -0.85 20.07
C VAL A 100 10.07 -1.49 19.16
N GLU A 101 10.73 -2.54 19.65
CA GLU A 101 11.69 -3.31 18.87
C GLU A 101 10.97 -4.20 17.87
N LEU A 102 11.37 -4.09 16.60
CA LEU A 102 10.84 -4.95 15.54
C LEU A 102 11.29 -6.39 15.73
N ARG A 103 10.35 -7.32 15.70
CA ARG A 103 10.63 -8.76 15.63
C ARG A 103 10.51 -9.24 14.18
N PRO A 104 11.53 -9.94 13.64
CA PRO A 104 11.52 -10.40 12.25
C PRO A 104 10.27 -11.20 11.86
N GLU A 105 9.74 -12.01 12.79
CA GLU A 105 8.54 -12.82 12.60
C GLU A 105 7.24 -12.02 12.48
N TRP A 106 7.28 -10.72 12.74
CA TRP A 106 6.12 -9.84 12.55
C TRP A 106 5.90 -9.44 11.10
N ILE A 107 6.92 -9.61 10.25
CA ILE A 107 6.83 -9.24 8.84
C ILE A 107 6.52 -10.49 8.01
N ILE A 108 5.36 -10.48 7.36
CA ILE A 108 4.89 -11.58 6.51
C ILE A 108 4.66 -11.03 5.12
N HIS A 109 5.24 -11.68 4.12
CA HIS A 109 5.14 -11.29 2.73
C HIS A 109 4.39 -12.31 1.90
N GLY A 110 3.52 -11.81 1.01
CA GLY A 110 2.81 -12.59 0.01
C GLY A 110 2.73 -11.84 -1.30
N ASN A 111 1.54 -11.79 -1.86
CA ASN A 111 1.19 -10.92 -2.99
C ASN A 111 0.01 -10.03 -2.59
N TYR A 112 -0.40 -9.10 -3.47
CA TYR A 112 -1.48 -8.15 -3.15
C TYR A 112 -2.90 -8.69 -3.40
N HIS A 113 -3.05 -10.00 -3.68
CA HIS A 113 -4.37 -10.59 -3.90
C HIS A 113 -5.09 -10.93 -2.59
N PRO A 114 -6.42 -10.86 -2.55
CA PRO A 114 -7.19 -11.22 -1.36
C PRO A 114 -6.95 -12.65 -0.86
N SER A 115 -6.71 -13.61 -1.77
CA SER A 115 -6.35 -14.98 -1.38
C SER A 115 -5.09 -15.04 -0.53
N SER A 116 -4.07 -14.23 -0.88
CA SER A 116 -2.83 -14.17 -0.10
C SER A 116 -3.05 -13.56 1.28
N GLY A 117 -3.87 -12.51 1.39
CA GLY A 117 -4.26 -11.94 2.69
C GLY A 117 -4.97 -12.95 3.58
N TYR A 118 -5.87 -13.74 2.99
CA TYR A 118 -6.57 -14.82 3.68
C TYR A 118 -5.62 -15.89 4.20
N GLU A 119 -4.75 -16.41 3.34
CA GLU A 119 -3.81 -17.50 3.67
C GLU A 119 -2.80 -17.06 4.74
N MET A 120 -2.17 -15.90 4.56
CA MET A 120 -1.22 -15.36 5.54
C MET A 120 -1.86 -15.15 6.91
N PHE A 121 -3.09 -14.66 6.96
CA PHE A 121 -3.78 -14.44 8.22
C PHE A 121 -4.24 -15.74 8.85
N ALA A 122 -4.70 -16.72 8.07
CA ALA A 122 -5.04 -18.05 8.55
C ALA A 122 -3.83 -18.76 9.18
N GLU A 123 -2.67 -18.73 8.51
CA GLU A 123 -1.42 -19.30 9.03
C GLU A 123 -0.98 -18.58 10.31
N LEU A 124 -1.10 -17.25 10.36
CA LEU A 124 -0.78 -16.46 11.53
C LEU A 124 -1.66 -16.84 12.73
N CYS A 125 -2.98 -16.94 12.53
CA CYS A 125 -3.91 -17.36 13.58
C CYS A 125 -3.63 -18.80 14.04
N ALA A 126 -3.33 -19.71 13.11
CA ALA A 126 -2.98 -21.09 13.46
C ALA A 126 -1.68 -21.15 14.29
N ARG A 127 -0.66 -20.37 13.94
CA ARG A 127 0.61 -20.28 14.66
C ARG A 127 0.44 -19.72 16.08
N LEU A 128 -0.44 -18.72 16.24
CA LEU A 128 -0.69 -18.07 17.54
C LEU A 128 -1.75 -18.79 18.40
N GLY A 129 -2.56 -19.66 17.80
CA GLY A 129 -3.76 -20.25 18.43
C GLY A 129 -4.91 -19.25 18.64
N ARG A 130 -4.79 -18.03 18.11
CA ARG A 130 -5.74 -16.91 18.23
C ARG A 130 -5.45 -15.84 17.19
N PRO A 131 -6.34 -14.84 16.98
CA PRO A 131 -5.98 -13.63 16.22
C PRO A 131 -4.84 -12.84 16.89
N PRO A 132 -4.01 -12.12 16.12
CA PRO A 132 -2.98 -11.24 16.68
C PRO A 132 -3.63 -10.05 17.43
N LYS A 133 -2.86 -9.40 18.32
CA LYS A 133 -3.33 -8.19 19.04
C LYS A 133 -3.45 -6.99 18.10
N ALA A 134 -2.49 -6.83 17.20
CA ALA A 134 -2.49 -5.77 16.21
C ALA A 134 -2.00 -6.28 14.85
N LEU A 135 -2.61 -5.75 13.78
CA LEU A 135 -2.31 -6.12 12.41
C LEU A 135 -2.36 -4.87 11.51
N PHE A 136 -1.33 -4.70 10.68
CA PHE A 136 -1.31 -3.75 9.57
C PHE A 136 -1.25 -4.51 8.25
N THR A 137 -2.17 -4.23 7.34
CA THR A 137 -2.14 -4.76 5.98
C THR A 137 -1.67 -3.68 5.01
N ALA A 138 -0.70 -4.03 4.17
CA ALA A 138 -0.06 -3.08 3.26
C ALA A 138 -0.92 -2.71 2.04
N ALA A 139 -2.15 -3.20 1.95
CA ALA A 139 -3.10 -2.82 0.89
C ALA A 139 -4.51 -3.32 1.22
N CYS A 140 -5.53 -2.66 0.65
CA CYS A 140 -6.95 -3.05 0.78
C CYS A 140 -7.22 -4.49 0.31
N GLY A 141 -6.55 -4.98 -0.75
CA GLY A 141 -6.72 -6.36 -1.20
C GLY A 141 -6.29 -7.40 -0.14
N LEU A 142 -5.20 -7.13 0.59
CA LEU A 142 -4.79 -7.99 1.70
C LEU A 142 -5.80 -7.95 2.85
N LEU A 143 -6.30 -6.75 3.18
CA LEU A 143 -7.33 -6.57 4.20
C LEU A 143 -8.63 -7.31 3.85
N GLU A 144 -9.04 -7.29 2.58
CA GLU A 144 -10.20 -8.05 2.10
C GLU A 144 -10.08 -9.54 2.44
N GLY A 145 -8.90 -10.12 2.20
CA GLY A 145 -8.62 -11.52 2.56
C GLY A 145 -8.71 -11.77 4.06
N VAL A 146 -8.11 -10.89 4.87
CA VAL A 146 -8.17 -10.94 6.34
C VAL A 146 -9.63 -10.87 6.82
N LEU A 147 -10.40 -9.90 6.35
CA LEU A 147 -11.81 -9.73 6.75
C LEU A 147 -12.67 -10.92 6.34
N ARG A 148 -12.41 -11.51 5.17
CA ARG A 148 -13.08 -12.73 4.72
C ARG A 148 -12.81 -13.90 5.67
N TYR A 149 -11.54 -14.13 6.07
CA TYR A 149 -11.22 -15.15 7.06
C TYR A 149 -11.93 -14.87 8.39
N MET A 150 -11.84 -13.63 8.88
CA MET A 150 -12.47 -13.23 10.15
C MET A 150 -13.99 -13.44 10.14
N GLY A 151 -14.67 -13.12 9.02
CA GLY A 151 -16.09 -13.35 8.87
C GLY A 151 -16.46 -14.84 8.93
N GLN A 152 -15.68 -15.69 8.27
CA GLN A 152 -15.90 -17.14 8.25
C GLN A 152 -15.66 -17.83 9.61
N HIS A 153 -14.83 -17.21 10.46
CA HIS A 153 -14.44 -17.77 11.77
C HIS A 153 -15.02 -17.00 12.97
N ASN A 154 -16.01 -16.11 12.73
CA ASN A 154 -16.66 -15.29 13.76
C ASN A 154 -15.69 -14.40 14.56
N LEU A 155 -14.65 -13.87 13.91
CA LEU A 155 -13.62 -13.04 14.54
C LEU A 155 -13.83 -11.52 14.35
N LEU A 156 -14.89 -11.08 13.63
CA LEU A 156 -15.17 -9.66 13.39
C LEU A 156 -15.52 -8.85 14.65
N GLN A 157 -15.73 -9.51 15.78
CA GLN A 157 -15.95 -8.88 17.08
C GLN A 157 -14.74 -9.02 18.02
N SER A 158 -13.59 -9.46 17.50
CA SER A 158 -12.37 -9.56 18.32
C SER A 158 -11.84 -8.16 18.69
N ASP A 159 -11.07 -8.10 19.77
CA ASP A 159 -10.41 -6.86 20.22
C ASP A 159 -9.13 -6.54 19.43
N MET A 160 -8.90 -7.20 18.30
CA MET A 160 -7.73 -6.97 17.45
C MET A 160 -7.73 -5.54 16.91
N ARG A 161 -6.59 -4.85 17.05
CA ARG A 161 -6.36 -3.56 16.39
C ARG A 161 -6.02 -3.80 14.92
N LEU A 162 -6.86 -3.29 14.04
CA LEU A 162 -6.72 -3.50 12.61
C LEU A 162 -6.46 -2.18 11.89
N ALA A 163 -5.40 -2.17 11.08
CA ALA A 163 -5.06 -1.04 10.25
C ALA A 163 -4.69 -1.47 8.83
N SER A 164 -4.85 -0.58 7.86
CA SER A 164 -4.54 -0.86 6.46
C SER A 164 -3.99 0.36 5.73
N PHE A 165 -3.17 0.12 4.72
CA PHE A 165 -2.96 1.08 3.65
C PHE A 165 -4.11 0.93 2.64
N ASP A 166 -4.56 2.06 2.08
CA ASP A 166 -5.79 2.27 1.33
C ASP A 166 -7.06 2.26 2.18
N ASP A 167 -7.97 3.16 1.83
CA ASP A 167 -9.25 3.35 2.50
C ASP A 167 -10.41 2.96 1.59
N HIS A 168 -11.48 2.46 2.19
CA HIS A 168 -12.71 2.14 1.48
C HIS A 168 -13.94 2.47 2.33
N TYR A 169 -14.99 3.06 1.72
CA TYR A 169 -16.19 3.48 2.43
C TYR A 169 -16.93 2.34 3.16
N LEU A 170 -16.79 1.10 2.69
CA LEU A 170 -17.38 -0.07 3.37
C LEU A 170 -16.79 -0.32 4.76
N TYR A 171 -15.61 0.22 5.07
CA TYR A 171 -15.01 0.03 6.40
C TYR A 171 -15.77 0.78 7.49
N ASP A 172 -16.58 1.80 7.13
CA ASP A 172 -17.47 2.50 8.06
C ASP A 172 -18.64 1.62 8.53
N SER A 173 -18.92 0.53 7.82
CA SER A 173 -20.02 -0.42 8.12
C SER A 173 -19.54 -1.68 8.86
N LEU A 174 -18.23 -1.81 9.12
CA LEU A 174 -17.69 -2.98 9.80
C LEU A 174 -17.89 -2.88 11.32
N THR A 175 -18.13 -4.03 11.95
CA THR A 175 -18.19 -4.13 13.42
C THR A 175 -16.81 -3.99 14.05
N ILE A 176 -15.74 -4.43 13.37
CA ILE A 176 -14.37 -4.17 13.76
C ILE A 176 -13.89 -2.86 13.11
N PRO A 177 -13.43 -1.88 13.90
CA PRO A 177 -12.92 -0.64 13.32
C PRO A 177 -11.57 -0.86 12.63
N VAL A 178 -11.45 -0.31 11.41
CA VAL A 178 -10.20 -0.34 10.63
C VAL A 178 -9.68 1.07 10.47
N ASP A 179 -8.53 1.36 11.06
CA ASP A 179 -7.83 2.62 10.81
C ASP A 179 -7.05 2.52 9.49
N THR A 180 -7.06 3.58 8.68
CA THR A 180 -6.44 3.51 7.35
C THR A 180 -5.57 4.70 7.01
N VAL A 181 -4.57 4.45 6.16
CA VAL A 181 -3.87 5.47 5.40
C VAL A 181 -4.62 5.64 4.08
N ARG A 182 -5.22 6.81 3.88
CA ARG A 182 -6.05 7.09 2.71
C ARG A 182 -5.30 7.91 1.67
N GLN A 183 -5.16 7.38 0.48
CA GLN A 183 -4.68 8.09 -0.70
C GLN A 183 -5.77 8.95 -1.33
N ASP A 184 -5.40 10.07 -1.94
CA ASP A 184 -6.31 10.82 -2.81
C ASP A 184 -6.20 10.30 -4.25
N ASN A 185 -6.94 9.22 -4.54
CA ASN A 185 -6.95 8.58 -5.84
C ASN A 185 -7.40 9.53 -6.97
N ARG A 186 -8.23 10.51 -6.66
CA ARG A 186 -8.67 11.51 -7.65
C ARG A 186 -7.54 12.45 -8.03
N GLN A 187 -6.80 12.96 -7.06
CA GLN A 187 -5.63 13.80 -7.29
C GLN A 187 -4.52 13.02 -8.00
N LEU A 188 -4.26 11.78 -7.59
CA LEU A 188 -3.30 10.91 -8.25
C LEU A 188 -3.63 10.72 -9.73
N ALA A 189 -4.88 10.38 -10.04
CA ALA A 189 -5.34 10.21 -11.42
C ALA A 189 -5.20 11.52 -12.21
N TRP A 190 -5.63 12.65 -11.64
CA TRP A 190 -5.53 13.95 -12.29
C TRP A 190 -4.08 14.31 -12.65
N HIS A 191 -3.14 14.12 -11.71
CA HIS A 191 -1.73 14.38 -11.95
C HIS A 191 -1.12 13.45 -13.03
N CYS A 192 -1.55 12.19 -13.07
CA CYS A 192 -1.13 11.29 -14.15
C CYS A 192 -1.62 11.74 -15.51
N PHE A 193 -2.89 12.17 -15.63
CA PHE A 193 -3.45 12.67 -16.86
C PHE A 193 -2.81 14.00 -17.30
N ASP A 194 -2.54 14.91 -16.37
CA ASP A 194 -1.85 16.17 -16.68
C ASP A 194 -0.42 15.90 -17.21
N LEU A 195 0.33 15.00 -16.57
CA LEU A 195 1.67 14.65 -17.02
C LEU A 195 1.66 13.98 -18.39
N ILE A 196 0.81 12.95 -18.58
CA ILE A 196 0.81 12.21 -19.85
C ILE A 196 0.33 13.08 -21.00
N GLY A 197 -0.66 13.97 -20.79
CA GLY A 197 -1.13 14.91 -21.81
C GLY A 197 -0.02 15.83 -22.29
N LYS A 198 0.68 16.47 -21.37
CA LYS A 198 1.82 17.35 -21.71
C LYS A 198 2.94 16.62 -22.45
N LEU A 199 3.27 15.40 -22.02
CA LEU A 199 4.29 14.59 -22.70
C LEU A 199 3.90 14.21 -24.12
N ILE A 200 2.62 13.90 -24.38
CA ILE A 200 2.09 13.62 -25.73
C ILE A 200 2.17 14.86 -26.60
N GLU A 201 1.96 16.06 -26.06
CA GLU A 201 2.08 17.34 -26.73
C GLU A 201 3.53 17.78 -26.94
N GLY A 202 4.51 17.00 -26.47
CA GLY A 202 5.94 17.29 -26.60
C GLY A 202 6.48 18.30 -25.59
N GLU A 203 5.73 18.60 -24.54
CA GLU A 203 6.16 19.45 -23.45
C GLU A 203 7.06 18.70 -22.47
N THR A 204 7.89 19.45 -21.71
CA THR A 204 8.65 18.92 -20.58
C THR A 204 8.01 19.44 -19.27
N PRO A 205 7.09 18.68 -18.66
CA PRO A 205 6.38 19.15 -17.47
C PRO A 205 7.30 19.21 -16.25
N GLU A 206 7.15 20.27 -15.44
CA GLU A 206 7.85 20.40 -14.15
C GLU A 206 6.84 20.65 -13.00
N PRO A 207 6.99 19.97 -11.84
CA PRO A 207 7.94 18.87 -11.61
C PRO A 207 7.49 17.59 -12.36
N ILE A 208 8.46 16.86 -12.89
CA ILE A 208 8.23 15.59 -13.59
C ILE A 208 7.86 14.46 -12.63
N GLN A 209 8.28 14.55 -11.36
CA GLN A 209 7.92 13.64 -10.30
C GLN A 209 7.05 14.36 -9.27
N ARG A 210 5.89 13.80 -8.97
CA ARG A 210 4.90 14.38 -8.06
C ARG A 210 4.60 13.40 -6.93
N LYS A 211 4.84 13.84 -5.71
CA LYS A 211 4.53 13.09 -4.50
C LYS A 211 3.38 13.79 -3.76
N LEU A 212 2.29 13.08 -3.55
CA LEU A 212 1.09 13.56 -2.86
C LEU A 212 1.06 13.09 -1.41
N ASP A 213 0.48 13.89 -0.55
CA ASP A 213 0.23 13.50 0.84
C ASP A 213 -0.91 12.49 0.93
N ALA A 214 -0.86 11.63 1.94
CA ALA A 214 -1.98 10.80 2.35
C ALA A 214 -2.56 11.29 3.68
N THR A 215 -3.81 10.93 3.93
CA THR A 215 -4.53 11.27 5.16
C THR A 215 -4.80 10.03 6.02
N LEU A 216 -4.94 10.23 7.33
CA LEU A 216 -5.31 9.15 8.25
C LEU A 216 -6.82 9.16 8.48
N GLN A 217 -7.47 8.02 8.28
CA GLN A 217 -8.87 7.79 8.69
C GLN A 217 -8.86 6.93 9.95
N ARG A 218 -9.25 7.54 11.07
CA ARG A 218 -9.27 6.88 12.38
C ARG A 218 -10.70 6.47 12.72
N ARG A 219 -10.95 5.17 12.83
CA ARG A 219 -12.25 4.58 13.17
C ARG A 219 -12.27 3.97 14.55
N TYR A 220 -11.10 3.63 15.07
CA TYR A 220 -11.01 3.10 16.42
C TYR A 220 -11.24 4.23 17.42
N LYS A 221 -12.20 4.01 18.31
CA LYS A 221 -12.43 4.83 19.50
C LYS A 221 -12.03 3.99 20.70
N ALA A 222 -11.07 4.47 21.51
CA ALA A 222 -10.77 3.82 22.77
C ALA A 222 -12.09 3.70 23.57
N ARG A 223 -12.37 2.52 24.10
CA ARG A 223 -13.47 2.38 25.05
C ARG A 223 -13.05 3.14 26.32
N GLU A 224 -13.84 4.12 26.73
CA GLU A 224 -13.71 4.84 27.98
C GLU A 224 -13.90 3.89 29.18
#